data_648dd7f0e8b0d782ef1030129e9a7516
#
_entry.id   648dd7f0e8b0d782ef1030129e9a7516
#
_cell.length_a   1.000
_cell.length_b   1.000
_cell.length_c   1.000
_cell.angle_alpha   90.00
_cell.angle_beta   90.00
_cell.angle_gamma   90.00
#
_symmetry.space_group_name_H-M   'P 1'
#
loop_
_entity.id
_entity.type
_entity.pdbx_description
1 polymer ?
#
loop_
_entity_poly.entity_id
_entity_poly.type
_entity_poly.pdbx_seq_one_letter_code
_entity_poly.pdbx_strand_id
1 'polypeptide(L)'
;MKRRKRKDRVSVGIFDEHAYLLANPDVAHAVENGSMPSGAHHFETAGKFEGRPLAPSQSRNAIVRAELDVNARGIELGPLDKPIMAKRDGYQVEIVDYLDTEALRTKYGHELHVGVDASLIEGVDHVSRGETLTELIGKEGAYEWVVASHVIEHIPDVVSFFQDVERILTPSGRLGLVVPDKRFCFDFYGELSTSGQIVDAFVEKRTKPTRGQVVDHFSRTSHVDGAIAWGQTPGVVPELMYSVGSVRDGFQRSVDGDDFGGEIHCWRFTPESFRLIIADLRALGLTSLGIVAEHETIGIEFFVTLGQSDEPELSSEHRQILLQDVQDSDPKRYP
;
A
#
# COMPACT_ATOMS: atom_id res chain seq x y z
N MET A 1 6.54 0.39 -39.40
CA MET A 1 7.65 0.19 -38.47
C MET A 1 7.40 -1.04 -37.62
N LYS A 2 8.29 -2.02 -37.61
CA LYS A 2 8.09 -3.32 -36.95
C LYS A 2 8.25 -3.15 -35.43
N ARG A 3 7.18 -3.44 -34.66
CA ARG A 3 7.23 -3.55 -33.19
C ARG A 3 8.25 -4.61 -32.81
N ARG A 4 9.36 -4.22 -32.19
CA ARG A 4 10.23 -5.15 -31.46
C ARG A 4 9.51 -5.55 -30.19
N LYS A 5 8.94 -6.75 -30.16
CA LYS A 5 8.57 -7.44 -28.92
C LYS A 5 9.84 -7.64 -28.11
N ARG A 6 9.99 -6.91 -27.02
CA ARG A 6 10.92 -7.24 -25.95
C ARG A 6 10.42 -8.53 -25.32
N LYS A 7 10.94 -9.64 -25.76
CA LYS A 7 10.88 -10.90 -25.02
C LYS A 7 11.99 -10.82 -23.98
N ASP A 8 11.70 -10.27 -22.83
CA ASP A 8 12.50 -10.55 -21.65
C ASP A 8 12.24 -12.02 -21.31
N ARG A 9 13.19 -12.86 -21.73
CA ARG A 9 13.28 -14.21 -21.21
C ARG A 9 13.67 -14.06 -19.75
N VAL A 10 12.66 -14.16 -18.87
CA VAL A 10 12.91 -14.56 -17.49
C VAL A 10 13.66 -15.89 -17.62
N SER A 11 14.94 -15.89 -17.30
CA SER A 11 15.67 -17.14 -17.08
C SER A 11 14.90 -17.85 -15.96
N VAL A 12 14.35 -19.01 -16.26
CA VAL A 12 13.80 -19.90 -15.23
C VAL A 12 15.00 -20.28 -14.38
N GLY A 13 15.30 -19.45 -13.36
CA GLY A 13 16.29 -19.79 -12.35
C GLY A 13 15.83 -21.09 -11.68
N ILE A 14 16.77 -21.99 -11.42
CA ILE A 14 16.51 -23.18 -10.62
C ILE A 14 15.93 -22.70 -9.29
N PHE A 15 14.74 -23.21 -8.91
CA PHE A 15 14.12 -22.88 -7.62
C PHE A 15 15.10 -23.22 -6.48
N ASP A 16 15.43 -22.23 -5.67
CA ASP A 16 16.33 -22.40 -4.53
C ASP A 16 15.47 -22.68 -3.27
N GLU A 17 15.34 -23.96 -2.95
CA GLU A 17 14.60 -24.44 -1.77
C GLU A 17 15.07 -23.78 -0.48
N HIS A 18 16.38 -23.66 -0.28
CA HIS A 18 16.93 -23.10 0.95
C HIS A 18 16.62 -21.60 1.06
N ALA A 19 16.82 -20.83 0.01
CA ALA A 19 16.49 -19.43 -0.03
C ALA A 19 14.99 -19.18 0.19
N TYR A 20 14.16 -20.03 -0.42
CA TYR A 20 12.70 -19.95 -0.24
C TYR A 20 12.28 -20.21 1.20
N LEU A 21 12.80 -21.25 1.85
CA LEU A 21 12.48 -21.56 3.25
C LEU A 21 12.99 -20.50 4.22
N LEU A 22 14.17 -19.91 3.95
CA LEU A 22 14.67 -18.78 4.73
C LEU A 22 13.77 -17.54 4.62
N ALA A 23 13.19 -17.32 3.44
CA ALA A 23 12.28 -16.21 3.18
C ALA A 23 10.87 -16.41 3.76
N ASN A 24 10.49 -17.68 4.02
CA ASN A 24 9.15 -18.10 4.47
C ASN A 24 9.25 -19.02 5.69
N PRO A 25 9.50 -18.50 6.89
CA PRO A 25 9.72 -19.30 8.11
C PRO A 25 8.54 -20.20 8.50
N ASP A 26 7.31 -19.77 8.22
CA ASP A 26 6.10 -20.57 8.42
C ASP A 26 6.08 -21.83 7.56
N VAL A 27 6.50 -21.69 6.29
CA VAL A 27 6.65 -22.83 5.36
C VAL A 27 7.80 -23.73 5.81
N ALA A 28 8.92 -23.14 6.25
CA ALA A 28 10.04 -23.92 6.78
C ALA A 28 9.60 -24.80 7.96
N HIS A 29 8.87 -24.22 8.92
CA HIS A 29 8.31 -24.97 10.06
C HIS A 29 7.32 -26.06 9.61
N ALA A 30 6.47 -25.79 8.62
CA ALA A 30 5.55 -26.78 8.07
C ALA A 30 6.29 -27.97 7.38
N VAL A 31 7.41 -27.69 6.75
CA VAL A 31 8.28 -28.73 6.15
C VAL A 31 8.98 -29.54 7.25
N GLU A 32 9.53 -28.89 8.27
CA GLU A 32 10.21 -29.54 9.39
C GLU A 32 9.29 -30.49 10.18
N ASN A 33 8.04 -30.09 10.42
CA ASN A 33 7.08 -30.93 11.16
C ASN A 33 6.33 -31.92 10.27
N GLY A 34 6.62 -31.98 8.96
CA GLY A 34 6.07 -32.94 8.01
C GLY A 34 4.65 -32.64 7.51
N SER A 35 4.08 -31.47 7.84
CA SER A 35 2.76 -31.04 7.34
C SER A 35 2.82 -30.50 5.90
N MET A 36 4.02 -30.16 5.40
CA MET A 36 4.30 -29.74 4.03
C MET A 36 5.43 -30.59 3.43
N PRO A 37 5.29 -31.13 2.19
CA PRO A 37 6.31 -32.00 1.59
C PRO A 37 7.65 -31.27 1.34
N SER A 38 7.60 -30.02 0.87
CA SER A 38 8.78 -29.19 0.58
C SER A 38 8.38 -27.74 0.33
N GLY A 39 9.33 -26.81 0.37
CA GLY A 39 9.14 -25.43 -0.05
C GLY A 39 8.77 -25.32 -1.53
N ALA A 40 9.39 -26.13 -2.40
CA ALA A 40 9.04 -26.19 -3.82
C ALA A 40 7.58 -26.63 -4.03
N HIS A 41 7.11 -27.63 -3.28
CA HIS A 41 5.71 -28.05 -3.34
C HIS A 41 4.78 -26.94 -2.90
N HIS A 42 5.08 -26.26 -1.78
CA HIS A 42 4.32 -25.11 -1.32
C HIS A 42 4.30 -24.02 -2.38
N PHE A 43 5.46 -23.65 -2.93
CA PHE A 43 5.53 -22.60 -3.95
C PHE A 43 4.65 -22.90 -5.16
N GLU A 44 4.72 -24.11 -5.70
CA GLU A 44 3.94 -24.51 -6.87
C GLU A 44 2.42 -24.56 -6.62
N THR A 45 1.99 -24.91 -5.42
CA THR A 45 0.57 -25.12 -5.10
C THR A 45 -0.10 -23.88 -4.49
N ALA A 46 0.64 -23.05 -3.78
CA ALA A 46 0.13 -21.88 -3.06
C ALA A 46 1.04 -20.66 -3.20
N GLY A 47 2.33 -20.78 -2.87
CA GLY A 47 3.23 -19.67 -2.66
C GLY A 47 3.35 -18.68 -3.83
N LYS A 48 3.34 -19.16 -5.08
CA LYS A 48 3.35 -18.30 -6.26
C LYS A 48 2.09 -17.43 -6.40
N PHE A 49 0.96 -17.90 -5.91
CA PHE A 49 -0.30 -17.16 -5.92
C PHE A 49 -0.42 -16.23 -4.70
N GLU A 50 0.18 -16.61 -3.58
CA GLU A 50 0.27 -15.81 -2.38
C GLU A 50 1.32 -14.70 -2.50
N GLY A 51 2.14 -14.70 -3.55
CA GLY A 51 3.24 -13.74 -3.70
C GLY A 51 4.39 -13.98 -2.71
N ARG A 52 4.61 -15.25 -2.32
CA ARG A 52 5.71 -15.58 -1.40
C ARG A 52 7.07 -15.27 -2.00
N PRO A 53 7.97 -14.59 -1.25
CA PRO A 53 9.30 -14.26 -1.73
C PRO A 53 10.12 -15.54 -1.98
N LEU A 54 10.85 -15.57 -3.09
CA LEU A 54 11.76 -16.69 -3.43
C LEU A 54 13.08 -16.64 -2.65
N ALA A 55 13.42 -15.47 -2.11
CA ALA A 55 14.61 -15.26 -1.29
C ALA A 55 14.36 -14.13 -0.28
N PRO A 56 15.11 -14.06 0.85
CA PRO A 56 14.97 -13.00 1.84
C PRO A 56 15.09 -11.57 1.27
N SER A 57 15.88 -11.40 0.20
CA SER A 57 16.02 -10.10 -0.50
C SER A 57 14.75 -9.68 -1.27
N GLN A 58 13.83 -10.58 -1.51
CA GLN A 58 12.55 -10.33 -2.17
C GLN A 58 11.39 -10.20 -1.17
N SER A 59 11.70 -10.20 0.13
CA SER A 59 10.67 -9.97 1.14
C SER A 59 10.16 -8.53 1.04
N ARG A 60 8.89 -8.33 1.39
CA ARG A 60 8.22 -7.04 1.45
C ARG A 60 9.11 -5.94 2.08
N ASN A 61 9.64 -6.20 3.25
CA ASN A 61 10.47 -5.25 3.96
C ASN A 61 11.81 -4.99 3.25
N ALA A 62 12.42 -6.02 2.64
CA ALA A 62 13.67 -5.87 1.92
C ALA A 62 13.52 -5.00 0.66
N ILE A 63 12.39 -5.14 -0.06
CA ILE A 63 12.09 -4.32 -1.24
C ILE A 63 12.01 -2.84 -0.85
N VAL A 64 11.25 -2.50 0.18
CA VAL A 64 11.13 -1.11 0.63
C VAL A 64 12.47 -0.56 1.12
N ARG A 65 13.20 -1.34 1.93
CA ARG A 65 14.50 -0.93 2.51
C ARG A 65 15.59 -0.70 1.46
N ALA A 66 15.54 -1.42 0.33
CA ALA A 66 16.56 -1.32 -0.71
C ALA A 66 16.70 0.09 -1.30
N GLU A 67 15.63 0.87 -1.28
CA GLU A 67 15.57 2.21 -1.86
C GLU A 67 15.74 3.34 -0.83
N LEU A 68 16.00 3.00 0.44
CA LEU A 68 16.07 3.96 1.55
C LEU A 68 17.44 3.91 2.23
N ASP A 69 17.91 5.04 2.74
CA ASP A 69 19.06 5.04 3.65
C ASP A 69 18.65 4.56 5.04
N VAL A 70 18.63 3.24 5.22
CA VAL A 70 18.19 2.59 6.46
C VAL A 70 19.05 2.92 7.69
N ASN A 71 20.25 3.51 7.52
CA ASN A 71 21.10 3.93 8.61
C ASN A 71 20.78 5.34 9.12
N ALA A 72 20.00 6.07 8.34
CA ALA A 72 19.57 7.41 8.68
C ALA A 72 18.25 7.42 9.44
N ARG A 73 17.87 8.59 9.95
CA ARG A 73 16.62 8.80 10.69
C ARG A 73 15.43 8.90 9.73
N GLY A 74 14.34 8.25 10.09
CA GLY A 74 13.10 8.34 9.34
C GLY A 74 11.85 8.20 10.17
N ILE A 75 10.72 8.14 9.46
CA ILE A 75 9.38 8.02 10.03
C ILE A 75 8.69 6.82 9.40
N GLU A 76 7.96 6.06 10.20
CA GLU A 76 7.02 5.06 9.71
C GLU A 76 5.60 5.39 10.19
N LEU A 77 4.65 5.41 9.24
CA LEU A 77 3.26 5.74 9.48
C LEU A 77 2.44 4.46 9.65
N GLY A 78 1.74 4.32 10.76
CA GLY A 78 0.78 3.25 11.02
C GLY A 78 1.33 1.82 10.91
N PRO A 79 2.52 1.48 11.43
CA PRO A 79 3.14 0.16 11.22
C PRO A 79 2.43 -1.00 11.90
N LEU A 80 1.59 -0.72 12.87
CA LEU A 80 0.92 -1.66 13.74
C LEU A 80 1.90 -2.71 14.33
N ASP A 81 1.67 -4.01 14.12
CA ASP A 81 2.50 -5.11 14.63
C ASP A 81 3.62 -5.54 13.65
N LYS A 82 3.61 -5.02 12.41
CA LYS A 82 4.51 -5.43 11.32
C LYS A 82 5.33 -4.28 10.73
N PRO A 83 6.09 -3.54 11.55
CA PRO A 83 6.89 -2.43 11.05
C PRO A 83 7.90 -2.89 10.00
N ILE A 84 8.08 -2.05 8.99
CA ILE A 84 9.15 -2.22 7.99
C ILE A 84 10.49 -1.80 8.59
N MET A 85 10.50 -0.74 9.39
CA MET A 85 11.68 -0.19 10.05
C MET A 85 11.54 -0.30 11.58
N ALA A 86 11.58 -1.54 12.11
CA ALA A 86 11.29 -1.78 13.51
C ALA A 86 12.37 -1.18 14.45
N LYS A 87 11.94 -0.48 15.50
CA LYS A 87 12.86 0.01 16.58
C LYS A 87 13.64 -1.13 17.22
N ARG A 88 12.99 -2.30 17.41
CA ARG A 88 13.63 -3.51 17.98
C ARG A 88 14.77 -4.06 17.12
N ASP A 89 14.78 -3.75 15.82
CA ASP A 89 15.85 -4.13 14.88
C ASP A 89 16.97 -3.08 14.81
N GLY A 90 16.86 -1.98 15.57
CA GLY A 90 17.87 -0.94 15.68
C GLY A 90 17.73 0.23 14.70
N TYR A 91 16.63 0.31 13.93
CA TYR A 91 16.40 1.45 13.04
C TYR A 91 16.11 2.73 13.81
N GLN A 92 16.60 3.86 13.29
CA GLN A 92 16.34 5.19 13.84
C GLN A 92 15.01 5.73 13.33
N VAL A 93 13.91 5.16 13.82
CA VAL A 93 12.54 5.44 13.36
C VAL A 93 11.74 6.17 14.45
N GLU A 94 10.96 7.16 14.03
CA GLU A 94 9.85 7.71 14.81
C GLU A 94 8.53 7.18 14.21
N ILE A 95 7.67 6.64 15.06
CA ILE A 95 6.39 6.07 14.67
C ILE A 95 5.28 7.12 14.87
N VAL A 96 4.53 7.36 13.80
CA VAL A 96 3.33 8.20 13.79
C VAL A 96 2.12 7.30 13.62
N ASP A 97 1.11 7.47 14.48
CA ASP A 97 -0.15 6.74 14.38
C ASP A 97 -1.32 7.61 14.84
N TYR A 98 -2.57 7.22 14.56
CA TYR A 98 -3.78 7.93 14.99
C TYR A 98 -4.19 7.65 16.45
N LEU A 99 -3.60 6.63 17.06
CA LEU A 99 -3.78 6.25 18.46
C LEU A 99 -2.42 6.09 19.15
N ASP A 100 -2.40 6.25 20.46
CA ASP A 100 -1.24 5.89 21.26
C ASP A 100 -1.06 4.37 21.35
N THR A 101 0.10 3.95 21.83
CA THR A 101 0.50 2.54 21.90
C THR A 101 -0.49 1.67 22.65
N GLU A 102 -0.99 2.13 23.79
CA GLU A 102 -1.89 1.34 24.64
C GLU A 102 -3.31 1.26 24.02
N ALA A 103 -3.76 2.33 23.38
CA ALA A 103 -5.01 2.35 22.66
C ALA A 103 -4.97 1.41 21.44
N LEU A 104 -3.85 1.38 20.68
CA LEU A 104 -3.64 0.43 19.58
C LEU A 104 -3.65 -1.01 20.09
N ARG A 105 -2.88 -1.31 21.13
CA ARG A 105 -2.86 -2.65 21.74
C ARG A 105 -4.22 -3.09 22.22
N THR A 106 -4.99 -2.17 22.80
CA THR A 106 -6.36 -2.45 23.25
C THR A 106 -7.29 -2.70 22.05
N LYS A 107 -7.26 -1.82 21.04
CA LYS A 107 -8.12 -1.94 19.84
C LYS A 107 -7.86 -3.25 19.10
N TYR A 108 -6.60 -3.59 18.85
CA TYR A 108 -6.20 -4.72 18.02
C TYR A 108 -5.87 -6.01 18.79
N GLY A 109 -5.82 -5.96 20.12
CA GLY A 109 -5.57 -7.12 20.98
C GLY A 109 -6.80 -8.04 21.20
N HIS A 110 -7.94 -7.74 20.58
CA HIS A 110 -9.14 -8.55 20.67
C HIS A 110 -9.20 -9.60 19.56
N GLU A 111 -9.86 -10.72 19.82
CA GLU A 111 -10.04 -11.87 18.89
C GLU A 111 -10.68 -11.49 17.53
N LEU A 112 -11.28 -10.32 17.40
CA LEU A 112 -11.87 -9.81 16.16
C LEU A 112 -10.83 -9.40 15.11
N HIS A 113 -9.59 -9.14 15.51
CA HIS A 113 -8.50 -8.74 14.62
C HIS A 113 -7.52 -9.91 14.39
N VAL A 114 -8.00 -10.94 13.70
CA VAL A 114 -7.23 -12.14 13.38
C VAL A 114 -5.96 -11.76 12.60
N GLY A 115 -4.80 -12.20 13.10
CA GLY A 115 -3.50 -12.00 12.44
C GLY A 115 -2.71 -10.78 12.90
N VAL A 116 -3.20 -10.04 13.91
CA VAL A 116 -2.44 -8.97 14.59
C VAL A 116 -1.92 -9.49 15.94
N ASP A 117 -0.61 -9.37 16.16
CA ASP A 117 0.01 -9.62 17.45
C ASP A 117 0.25 -8.29 18.19
N ALA A 118 -0.69 -7.94 19.06
CA ALA A 118 -0.63 -6.67 19.80
C ALA A 118 0.63 -6.51 20.67
N SER A 119 1.32 -7.61 21.02
CA SER A 119 2.56 -7.56 21.78
C SER A 119 3.74 -7.02 20.97
N LEU A 120 3.66 -7.10 19.62
CA LEU A 120 4.65 -6.60 18.69
C LEU A 120 4.45 -5.14 18.29
N ILE A 121 3.35 -4.49 18.71
CA ILE A 121 3.12 -3.06 18.49
C ILE A 121 4.15 -2.26 19.26
N GLU A 122 4.98 -1.51 18.52
CA GLU A 122 6.05 -0.69 19.11
C GLU A 122 5.52 0.65 19.62
N GLY A 123 6.34 1.35 20.43
CA GLY A 123 5.94 2.64 21.00
C GLY A 123 5.72 3.71 19.94
N VAL A 124 4.52 4.28 19.91
CA VAL A 124 4.15 5.44 19.08
C VAL A 124 4.82 6.68 19.66
N ASP A 125 5.54 7.43 18.82
CA ASP A 125 6.22 8.67 19.23
C ASP A 125 5.32 9.89 19.06
N HIS A 126 4.47 9.87 18.01
CA HIS A 126 3.59 10.99 17.67
C HIS A 126 2.17 10.48 17.38
N VAL A 127 1.19 11.00 18.11
CA VAL A 127 -0.22 10.67 17.92
C VAL A 127 -0.89 11.76 17.10
N SER A 128 -1.25 11.45 15.86
CA SER A 128 -1.95 12.38 14.96
C SER A 128 -3.42 12.53 15.35
N ARG A 129 -3.89 13.78 15.39
CA ARG A 129 -5.28 14.13 15.66
C ARG A 129 -5.89 14.98 14.54
N GLY A 130 -5.25 14.93 13.36
CA GLY A 130 -5.67 15.68 12.17
C GLY A 130 -4.78 16.87 11.81
N GLU A 131 -3.73 17.14 12.60
CA GLU A 131 -2.66 18.07 12.23
C GLU A 131 -1.79 17.51 11.11
N THR A 132 -1.08 18.38 10.41
CA THR A 132 -0.09 17.98 9.40
C THR A 132 1.11 17.28 10.04
N LEU A 133 1.86 16.49 9.29
CA LEU A 133 3.09 15.84 9.79
C LEU A 133 4.11 16.90 10.25
N THR A 134 4.21 18.00 9.53
CA THR A 134 5.10 19.11 9.87
C THR A 134 4.74 19.75 11.21
N GLU A 135 3.45 19.99 11.44
CA GLU A 135 2.95 20.53 12.71
C GLU A 135 3.15 19.53 13.86
N LEU A 136 2.81 18.26 13.62
CA LEU A 136 2.91 17.19 14.61
C LEU A 136 4.35 16.94 15.06
N ILE A 137 5.29 16.89 14.11
CA ILE A 137 6.70 16.56 14.37
C ILE A 137 7.51 17.80 14.73
N GLY A 138 7.11 18.98 14.24
CA GLY A 138 7.79 20.26 14.49
C GLY A 138 9.20 20.35 13.88
N LYS A 139 9.49 19.60 12.81
CA LYS A 139 10.79 19.58 12.14
C LYS A 139 10.60 19.54 10.63
N GLU A 140 11.39 20.33 9.92
CA GLU A 140 11.47 20.32 8.45
C GLU A 140 12.86 19.89 8.00
N GLY A 141 12.95 19.22 6.85
CA GLY A 141 14.21 18.79 6.25
C GLY A 141 15.06 17.88 7.15
N ALA A 142 14.43 17.09 8.01
CA ALA A 142 15.12 16.37 9.10
C ALA A 142 15.15 14.85 8.93
N TYR A 143 14.44 14.30 7.95
CA TYR A 143 14.30 12.85 7.77
C TYR A 143 14.77 12.44 6.38
N GLU A 144 15.54 11.34 6.32
CA GLU A 144 16.01 10.77 5.05
C GLU A 144 14.98 9.83 4.42
N TRP A 145 14.01 9.39 5.21
CA TRP A 145 12.93 8.55 4.67
C TRP A 145 11.64 8.68 5.49
N VAL A 146 10.54 8.48 4.78
CA VAL A 146 9.22 8.21 5.33
C VAL A 146 8.73 6.89 4.73
N VAL A 147 8.14 6.03 5.53
CA VAL A 147 7.51 4.79 5.09
C VAL A 147 6.02 4.84 5.43
N ALA A 148 5.19 4.53 4.45
CA ALA A 148 3.74 4.41 4.62
C ALA A 148 3.24 3.14 3.91
N SER A 149 2.81 2.18 4.72
CA SER A 149 2.35 0.89 4.24
C SER A 149 0.88 0.71 4.53
N HIS A 150 0.06 0.55 3.50
CA HIS A 150 -1.40 0.51 3.62
C HIS A 150 -1.95 1.74 4.38
N VAL A 151 -1.48 2.93 3.99
CA VAL A 151 -1.86 4.21 4.58
C VAL A 151 -2.44 5.16 3.54
N ILE A 152 -1.82 5.27 2.35
CA ILE A 152 -2.19 6.29 1.37
C ILE A 152 -3.62 6.13 0.85
N GLU A 153 -4.13 4.91 0.79
CA GLU A 153 -5.50 4.62 0.40
C GLU A 153 -6.55 5.15 1.37
N HIS A 154 -6.16 5.39 2.61
CA HIS A 154 -7.02 5.93 3.68
C HIS A 154 -6.96 7.46 3.79
N ILE A 155 -5.92 8.10 3.25
CA ILE A 155 -5.70 9.55 3.39
C ILE A 155 -6.65 10.32 2.49
N PRO A 156 -7.58 11.14 3.05
CA PRO A 156 -8.58 11.83 2.23
C PRO A 156 -7.98 12.85 1.25
N ASP A 157 -6.89 13.54 1.63
CA ASP A 157 -6.17 14.53 0.82
C ASP A 157 -4.71 14.09 0.62
N VAL A 158 -4.50 13.31 -0.44
CA VAL A 158 -3.18 12.75 -0.81
C VAL A 158 -2.20 13.84 -1.23
N VAL A 159 -2.68 14.93 -1.85
CA VAL A 159 -1.79 16.02 -2.29
C VAL A 159 -1.20 16.75 -1.09
N SER A 160 -2.03 17.13 -0.11
CA SER A 160 -1.55 17.75 1.13
C SER A 160 -0.59 16.81 1.88
N PHE A 161 -0.86 15.51 1.89
CA PHE A 161 0.05 14.52 2.47
C PHE A 161 1.42 14.52 1.76
N PHE A 162 1.47 14.50 0.42
CA PHE A 162 2.73 14.56 -0.31
C PHE A 162 3.51 15.85 -0.03
N GLN A 163 2.84 17.00 -0.04
CA GLN A 163 3.45 18.29 0.28
C GLN A 163 4.01 18.34 1.71
N ASP A 164 3.34 17.70 2.63
CA ASP A 164 3.76 17.61 4.02
C ASP A 164 4.98 16.69 4.19
N VAL A 165 4.98 15.54 3.51
CA VAL A 165 6.15 14.66 3.42
C VAL A 165 7.36 15.38 2.79
N GLU A 166 7.16 16.14 1.71
CA GLU A 166 8.21 16.95 1.08
C GLU A 166 8.87 17.92 2.05
N ARG A 167 8.10 18.53 2.95
CA ARG A 167 8.63 19.48 3.95
C ARG A 167 9.51 18.80 5.00
N ILE A 168 9.14 17.62 5.45
CA ILE A 168 9.88 16.92 6.51
C ILE A 168 11.10 16.17 5.98
N LEU A 169 11.11 15.78 4.71
CA LEU A 169 12.23 15.09 4.07
C LEU A 169 13.40 16.03 3.80
N THR A 170 14.63 15.51 3.89
CA THR A 170 15.80 16.16 3.32
C THR A 170 15.70 16.20 1.78
N PRO A 171 16.54 16.99 1.08
CA PRO A 171 16.54 17.01 -0.39
C PRO A 171 16.83 15.64 -1.03
N SER A 172 17.56 14.75 -0.37
CA SER A 172 17.81 13.37 -0.81
C SER A 172 16.79 12.37 -0.28
N GLY A 173 15.89 12.83 0.58
CA GLY A 173 14.92 11.98 1.27
C GLY A 173 13.97 11.25 0.34
N ARG A 174 13.42 10.14 0.81
CA ARG A 174 12.57 9.24 0.04
C ARG A 174 11.27 8.92 0.81
N LEU A 175 10.18 8.78 0.07
CA LEU A 175 8.92 8.22 0.58
C LEU A 175 8.74 6.82 0.01
N GLY A 176 8.85 5.81 0.87
CA GLY A 176 8.56 4.41 0.54
C GLY A 176 7.10 4.08 0.79
N LEU A 177 6.40 3.67 -0.25
CA LEU A 177 4.99 3.31 -0.21
C LEU A 177 4.80 1.83 -0.48
N VAL A 178 3.94 1.19 0.31
CA VAL A 178 3.37 -0.12 0.02
C VAL A 178 1.87 0.06 -0.14
N VAL A 179 1.38 -0.19 -1.33
CA VAL A 179 0.02 0.19 -1.73
C VAL A 179 -0.77 -1.06 -2.14
N PRO A 180 -2.00 -1.25 -1.64
CA PRO A 180 -2.82 -2.36 -2.07
C PRO A 180 -3.18 -2.24 -3.56
N ASP A 181 -2.98 -3.34 -4.28
CA ASP A 181 -3.45 -3.48 -5.64
C ASP A 181 -4.91 -3.95 -5.61
N LYS A 182 -5.81 -3.08 -6.03
CA LYS A 182 -7.25 -3.36 -5.98
C LYS A 182 -7.66 -4.66 -6.67
N ARG A 183 -6.84 -5.16 -7.60
CA ARG A 183 -7.14 -6.38 -8.38
C ARG A 183 -7.10 -7.65 -7.53
N PHE A 184 -6.42 -7.61 -6.38
CA PHE A 184 -6.08 -8.81 -5.60
C PHE A 184 -6.55 -8.76 -4.15
N CYS A 185 -7.35 -7.76 -3.79
CA CYS A 185 -7.89 -7.55 -2.44
C CYS A 185 -9.36 -7.12 -2.49
N PHE A 186 -9.92 -6.86 -1.33
CA PHE A 186 -11.34 -6.53 -1.14
C PHE A 186 -11.84 -5.32 -1.95
N ASP A 187 -10.95 -4.51 -2.51
CA ASP A 187 -11.28 -3.39 -3.40
C ASP A 187 -11.62 -3.79 -4.84
N PHE A 188 -11.60 -5.07 -5.16
CA PHE A 188 -11.72 -5.60 -6.53
C PHE A 188 -12.85 -4.95 -7.35
N TYR A 189 -14.04 -4.82 -6.79
CA TYR A 189 -15.19 -4.20 -7.47
C TYR A 189 -15.18 -2.67 -7.40
N GLY A 190 -14.27 -2.05 -6.64
CA GLY A 190 -14.11 -0.59 -6.58
C GLY A 190 -13.67 0.00 -7.92
N GLU A 191 -14.07 1.21 -8.26
CA GLU A 191 -13.51 1.92 -9.43
C GLU A 191 -12.09 2.41 -9.12
N LEU A 192 -11.22 2.46 -10.14
CA LEU A 192 -9.92 3.10 -10.02
C LEU A 192 -10.08 4.59 -9.72
N SER A 193 -9.27 5.07 -8.79
CA SER A 193 -9.19 6.50 -8.50
C SER A 193 -8.54 7.25 -9.64
N THR A 194 -9.00 8.47 -9.89
CA THR A 194 -8.49 9.35 -10.94
C THR A 194 -7.75 10.55 -10.37
N SER A 195 -6.82 11.13 -11.15
CA SER A 195 -6.14 12.38 -10.79
C SER A 195 -7.14 13.51 -10.48
N GLY A 196 -8.25 13.58 -11.22
CA GLY A 196 -9.30 14.59 -10.99
C GLY A 196 -9.95 14.47 -9.61
N GLN A 197 -10.27 13.25 -9.16
CA GLN A 197 -10.85 13.02 -7.84
C GLN A 197 -9.89 13.40 -6.70
N ILE A 198 -8.59 13.15 -6.89
CA ILE A 198 -7.54 13.52 -5.93
C ILE A 198 -7.34 15.04 -5.89
N VAL A 199 -7.38 15.70 -7.04
CA VAL A 199 -7.31 17.18 -7.13
C VAL A 199 -8.54 17.82 -6.46
N ASP A 200 -9.74 17.27 -6.68
CA ASP A 200 -10.95 17.76 -6.00
C ASP A 200 -10.83 17.65 -4.47
N ALA A 201 -10.29 16.53 -3.99
CA ALA A 201 -10.07 16.32 -2.56
C ALA A 201 -9.12 17.37 -1.94
N PHE A 202 -8.05 17.69 -2.65
CA PHE A 202 -7.10 18.73 -2.27
C PHE A 202 -7.73 20.13 -2.24
N VAL A 203 -8.45 20.50 -3.31
CA VAL A 203 -9.11 21.83 -3.40
C VAL A 203 -10.17 22.00 -2.31
N GLU A 204 -10.89 20.92 -2.00
CA GLU A 204 -11.91 20.89 -0.95
C GLU A 204 -11.30 20.73 0.47
N LYS A 205 -10.00 20.50 0.60
CA LYS A 205 -9.30 20.26 1.87
C LYS A 205 -9.95 19.17 2.70
N ARG A 206 -10.14 17.99 2.08
CA ARG A 206 -10.85 16.88 2.71
C ARG A 206 -10.06 16.31 3.87
N THR A 207 -10.72 16.17 5.02
CA THR A 207 -10.15 15.58 6.24
C THR A 207 -10.77 14.24 6.59
N LYS A 208 -11.78 13.79 5.82
CA LYS A 208 -12.49 12.52 6.02
C LYS A 208 -13.03 11.99 4.69
N PRO A 209 -13.37 10.69 4.62
CA PRO A 209 -14.02 10.11 3.45
C PRO A 209 -15.30 10.84 3.09
N THR A 210 -15.58 10.97 1.80
CA THR A 210 -16.88 11.46 1.34
C THR A 210 -17.96 10.41 1.58
N ARG A 211 -19.23 10.83 1.63
CA ARG A 211 -20.36 9.90 1.70
C ARG A 211 -20.39 8.92 0.53
N GLY A 212 -19.96 9.37 -0.66
CA GLY A 212 -19.83 8.50 -1.83
C GLY A 212 -18.78 7.41 -1.63
N GLN A 213 -17.61 7.75 -1.10
CA GLN A 213 -16.56 6.77 -0.78
C GLN A 213 -17.01 5.77 0.28
N VAL A 214 -17.78 6.19 1.29
CA VAL A 214 -18.39 5.30 2.28
C VAL A 214 -19.39 4.34 1.62
N VAL A 215 -20.26 4.84 0.74
CA VAL A 215 -21.21 3.99 0.00
C VAL A 215 -20.46 3.01 -0.90
N ASP A 216 -19.43 3.47 -1.63
CA ASP A 216 -18.61 2.60 -2.48
C ASP A 216 -17.90 1.51 -1.67
N HIS A 217 -17.37 1.85 -0.48
CA HIS A 217 -16.78 0.86 0.41
C HIS A 217 -17.77 -0.24 0.76
N PHE A 218 -18.91 0.10 1.38
CA PHE A 218 -19.88 -0.91 1.82
C PHE A 218 -20.60 -1.63 0.67
N SER A 219 -20.71 -1.03 -0.52
CA SER A 219 -21.39 -1.66 -1.67
C SER A 219 -20.49 -2.52 -2.54
N ARG A 220 -19.16 -2.35 -2.45
CA ARG A 220 -18.20 -2.97 -3.38
C ARG A 220 -17.11 -3.78 -2.71
N THR A 221 -16.96 -3.70 -1.38
CA THR A 221 -16.03 -4.55 -0.64
C THR A 221 -16.37 -6.01 -0.86
N SER A 222 -15.34 -6.79 -1.18
CA SER A 222 -15.48 -8.19 -1.56
C SER A 222 -14.55 -9.10 -0.78
N HIS A 223 -14.82 -10.39 -0.85
CA HIS A 223 -14.02 -11.44 -0.23
C HIS A 223 -13.99 -12.70 -1.10
N VAL A 224 -13.06 -13.59 -0.82
CA VAL A 224 -12.99 -14.94 -1.37
C VAL A 224 -12.93 -15.91 -0.18
N ASP A 225 -13.96 -16.71 0.00
CA ASP A 225 -14.06 -17.66 1.14
C ASP A 225 -13.81 -16.98 2.52
N GLY A 226 -14.25 -15.73 2.67
CA GLY A 226 -14.05 -14.92 3.87
C GLY A 226 -12.72 -14.17 3.95
N ALA A 227 -11.76 -14.43 3.06
CA ALA A 227 -10.49 -13.70 3.00
C ALA A 227 -10.66 -12.39 2.22
N ILE A 228 -10.14 -11.28 2.77
CA ILE A 228 -10.16 -9.95 2.16
C ILE A 228 -8.96 -9.72 1.20
N ALA A 229 -8.07 -10.69 1.10
CA ALA A 229 -6.87 -10.68 0.28
C ALA A 229 -6.67 -12.08 -0.29
N TRP A 230 -6.56 -12.24 -1.60
CA TRP A 230 -6.44 -13.54 -2.29
C TRP A 230 -5.25 -13.61 -3.25
N GLY A 231 -4.48 -12.52 -3.37
CA GLY A 231 -3.33 -12.47 -4.25
C GLY A 231 -3.68 -12.69 -5.72
N GLN A 232 -2.70 -13.13 -6.49
CA GLN A 232 -2.83 -13.34 -7.94
C GLN A 232 -3.38 -14.74 -8.30
N THR A 233 -4.26 -15.29 -7.46
CA THR A 233 -4.85 -16.63 -7.68
C THR A 233 -5.76 -16.62 -8.92
N PRO A 234 -5.47 -17.44 -9.95
CA PRO A 234 -6.27 -17.46 -11.17
C PRO A 234 -7.69 -17.96 -10.95
N GLY A 235 -8.64 -17.39 -11.70
CA GLY A 235 -10.03 -17.88 -11.71
C GLY A 235 -10.85 -17.56 -10.48
N VAL A 236 -10.33 -16.71 -9.59
CA VAL A 236 -11.05 -16.25 -8.40
C VAL A 236 -12.19 -15.32 -8.82
N VAL A 237 -13.38 -15.56 -8.28
CA VAL A 237 -14.56 -14.70 -8.42
C VAL A 237 -14.95 -14.24 -7.02
N PRO A 238 -14.58 -13.01 -6.63
CA PRO A 238 -14.91 -12.50 -5.31
C PRO A 238 -16.42 -12.29 -5.13
N GLU A 239 -16.90 -12.48 -3.91
CA GLU A 239 -18.28 -12.22 -3.49
C GLU A 239 -18.37 -10.92 -2.69
N LEU A 240 -19.53 -10.24 -2.73
CA LEU A 240 -19.72 -9.04 -1.93
C LEU A 240 -19.75 -9.38 -0.44
N MET A 241 -19.01 -8.60 0.36
CA MET A 241 -18.91 -8.80 1.81
C MET A 241 -20.15 -8.31 2.55
N TYR A 242 -20.74 -7.21 2.10
CA TYR A 242 -21.79 -6.52 2.84
C TYR A 242 -23.15 -6.64 2.18
N SER A 243 -24.20 -6.71 3.00
CA SER A 243 -25.58 -6.66 2.56
C SER A 243 -25.99 -5.22 2.16
N VAL A 244 -27.10 -5.10 1.40
CA VAL A 244 -27.71 -3.78 1.13
C VAL A 244 -28.12 -3.06 2.42
N GLY A 245 -28.46 -3.78 3.48
CA GLY A 245 -28.68 -3.21 4.82
C GLY A 245 -27.45 -2.51 5.35
N SER A 246 -26.29 -3.17 5.30
CA SER A 246 -25.00 -2.60 5.73
C SER A 246 -24.62 -1.35 4.93
N VAL A 247 -24.89 -1.32 3.62
CA VAL A 247 -24.68 -0.12 2.79
C VAL A 247 -25.53 1.07 3.30
N ARG A 248 -26.80 0.80 3.61
CA ARG A 248 -27.72 1.82 4.14
C ARG A 248 -27.25 2.34 5.50
N ASP A 249 -26.85 1.44 6.39
CA ASP A 249 -26.37 1.78 7.74
C ASP A 249 -25.06 2.59 7.66
N GLY A 250 -24.11 2.19 6.80
CA GLY A 250 -22.89 2.93 6.52
C GLY A 250 -23.18 4.35 6.00
N PHE A 251 -24.08 4.48 5.04
CA PHE A 251 -24.52 5.78 4.55
C PHE A 251 -25.11 6.63 5.67
N GLN A 252 -26.02 6.09 6.49
CA GLN A 252 -26.62 6.84 7.61
C GLN A 252 -25.57 7.29 8.63
N ARG A 253 -24.66 6.42 9.03
CA ARG A 253 -23.51 6.78 9.90
C ARG A 253 -22.69 7.94 9.31
N SER A 254 -22.45 7.94 8.00
CA SER A 254 -21.73 9.03 7.34
C SER A 254 -22.50 10.35 7.35
N VAL A 255 -23.83 10.32 7.29
CA VAL A 255 -24.70 11.50 7.42
C VAL A 255 -24.65 12.02 8.86
N ASP A 256 -24.59 11.14 9.85
CA ASP A 256 -24.52 11.46 11.27
C ASP A 256 -23.12 11.95 11.71
N GLY A 257 -22.15 11.94 10.80
CA GLY A 257 -20.82 12.53 11.01
C GLY A 257 -19.72 11.54 11.44
N ASP A 258 -19.99 10.23 11.40
CA ASP A 258 -18.98 9.21 11.65
C ASP A 258 -17.83 9.33 10.62
N ASP A 259 -16.59 9.30 11.10
CA ASP A 259 -15.38 9.31 10.27
C ASP A 259 -14.82 7.91 9.99
N PHE A 260 -15.45 6.89 10.57
CA PHE A 260 -15.09 5.46 10.45
C PHE A 260 -13.67 5.12 10.94
N GLY A 261 -13.04 6.01 11.71
CA GLY A 261 -11.74 5.74 12.34
C GLY A 261 -10.62 5.34 11.38
N GLY A 262 -10.65 5.82 10.12
CA GLY A 262 -9.65 5.48 9.10
C GLY A 262 -9.85 4.11 8.44
N GLU A 263 -10.99 3.44 8.62
CA GLU A 263 -11.23 2.09 8.05
C GLU A 263 -11.65 2.12 6.57
N ILE A 264 -12.10 3.27 6.05
CA ILE A 264 -12.57 3.42 4.67
C ILE A 264 -11.39 3.66 3.73
N HIS A 265 -11.26 2.87 2.66
CA HIS A 265 -10.40 3.22 1.55
C HIS A 265 -11.02 4.37 0.75
N CYS A 266 -10.39 5.54 0.83
CA CYS A 266 -10.74 6.70 0.00
C CYS A 266 -10.36 6.46 -1.46
N TRP A 267 -9.26 5.73 -1.67
CA TRP A 267 -8.64 5.55 -2.98
C TRP A 267 -8.37 4.09 -3.29
N ARG A 268 -8.36 3.78 -4.59
CA ARG A 268 -8.11 2.43 -5.13
C ARG A 268 -7.17 2.53 -6.31
N PHE A 269 -6.10 1.73 -6.27
CA PHE A 269 -5.01 1.83 -7.23
C PHE A 269 -4.69 0.49 -7.88
N THR A 270 -4.10 0.58 -9.09
CA THR A 270 -3.16 -0.38 -9.65
C THR A 270 -1.82 0.33 -9.83
N PRO A 271 -0.69 -0.37 -10.05
CA PRO A 271 0.59 0.28 -10.33
C PRO A 271 0.48 1.32 -11.46
N GLU A 272 -0.23 0.98 -12.53
CA GLU A 272 -0.41 1.81 -13.71
C GLU A 272 -1.21 3.08 -13.38
N SER A 273 -2.30 2.96 -12.63
CA SER A 273 -3.11 4.11 -12.25
C SER A 273 -2.37 5.04 -11.28
N PHE A 274 -1.58 4.46 -10.35
CA PHE A 274 -0.77 5.23 -9.43
C PHE A 274 0.32 6.02 -10.17
N ARG A 275 1.00 5.40 -11.14
CA ARG A 275 2.00 6.05 -12.01
C ARG A 275 1.41 7.24 -12.75
N LEU A 276 0.23 7.08 -13.38
CA LEU A 276 -0.46 8.18 -14.05
C LEU A 276 -0.81 9.32 -13.08
N ILE A 277 -1.30 9.00 -11.88
CA ILE A 277 -1.66 10.00 -10.87
C ILE A 277 -0.42 10.81 -10.47
N ILE A 278 0.69 10.18 -10.13
CA ILE A 278 1.93 10.89 -9.77
C ILE A 278 2.39 11.79 -10.92
N ALA A 279 2.37 11.29 -12.17
CA ALA A 279 2.74 12.09 -13.34
C ALA A 279 1.83 13.31 -13.54
N ASP A 280 0.51 13.15 -13.38
CA ASP A 280 -0.47 14.24 -13.48
C ASP A 280 -0.28 15.27 -12.34
N LEU A 281 -0.10 14.84 -11.08
CA LEU A 281 0.08 15.75 -9.94
C LEU A 281 1.36 16.59 -10.09
N ARG A 282 2.44 15.97 -10.61
CA ARG A 282 3.68 16.71 -10.94
C ARG A 282 3.46 17.71 -12.07
N ALA A 283 2.81 17.32 -13.14
CA ALA A 283 2.50 18.21 -14.26
C ALA A 283 1.63 19.42 -13.85
N LEU A 284 0.80 19.24 -12.82
CA LEU A 284 0.01 20.32 -12.22
C LEU A 284 0.79 21.16 -11.19
N GLY A 285 2.05 20.80 -10.88
CA GLY A 285 2.86 21.48 -9.86
C GLY A 285 2.33 21.28 -8.43
N LEU A 286 1.57 20.21 -8.19
CA LEU A 286 0.99 19.91 -6.87
C LEU A 286 1.95 19.12 -5.97
N THR A 287 2.97 18.48 -6.54
CA THR A 287 4.06 17.82 -5.83
C THR A 287 5.34 17.84 -6.67
N SER A 288 6.50 17.87 -6.03
CA SER A 288 7.81 17.69 -6.65
C SER A 288 8.26 16.21 -6.62
N LEU A 289 7.54 15.36 -5.88
CA LEU A 289 7.86 13.95 -5.77
C LEU A 289 7.56 13.22 -7.08
N GLY A 290 8.56 12.51 -7.61
CA GLY A 290 8.43 11.61 -8.74
C GLY A 290 8.76 10.17 -8.33
N ILE A 291 8.40 9.20 -9.16
CA ILE A 291 8.74 7.79 -8.93
C ILE A 291 10.22 7.60 -9.23
N VAL A 292 11.00 7.23 -8.20
CA VAL A 292 12.44 6.94 -8.34
C VAL A 292 12.70 5.43 -8.39
N ALA A 293 11.81 4.63 -7.83
CA ALA A 293 11.80 3.17 -7.97
C ALA A 293 10.38 2.63 -7.86
N GLU A 294 10.10 1.55 -8.55
CA GLU A 294 8.83 0.83 -8.47
C GLU A 294 9.05 -0.68 -8.55
N HIS A 295 8.19 -1.42 -7.90
CA HIS A 295 8.14 -2.87 -7.97
C HIS A 295 6.72 -3.31 -8.30
N GLU A 296 6.63 -4.29 -9.21
CA GLU A 296 5.34 -4.87 -9.58
C GLU A 296 4.64 -5.50 -8.38
N THR A 297 3.36 -5.76 -8.53
CA THR A 297 2.53 -6.37 -7.48
C THR A 297 3.05 -7.74 -7.08
N ILE A 298 3.29 -7.89 -5.78
CA ILE A 298 3.60 -9.16 -5.13
C ILE A 298 2.50 -9.47 -4.13
N GLY A 299 1.83 -10.60 -4.28
CA GLY A 299 0.65 -10.89 -3.48
C GLY A 299 -0.48 -9.93 -3.79
N ILE A 300 -0.75 -9.02 -2.89
CA ILE A 300 -1.85 -8.04 -2.98
C ILE A 300 -1.37 -6.58 -3.04
N GLU A 301 -0.07 -6.33 -3.03
CA GLU A 301 0.49 -5.00 -2.87
C GLU A 301 1.60 -4.72 -3.87
N PHE A 302 1.73 -3.49 -4.30
CA PHE A 302 2.85 -3.00 -5.10
C PHE A 302 3.65 -1.97 -4.30
N PHE A 303 4.89 -1.72 -4.76
CA PHE A 303 5.84 -0.90 -4.03
C PHE A 303 6.29 0.25 -4.89
N VAL A 304 6.28 1.44 -4.31
CA VAL A 304 6.72 2.66 -4.99
C VAL A 304 7.59 3.47 -4.04
N THR A 305 8.74 3.90 -4.52
CA THR A 305 9.56 4.89 -3.81
C THR A 305 9.48 6.21 -4.56
N LEU A 306 9.06 7.25 -3.86
CA LEU A 306 9.02 8.61 -4.37
C LEU A 306 10.18 9.43 -3.80
N GLY A 307 10.67 10.37 -4.59
CA GLY A 307 11.69 11.32 -4.18
C GLY A 307 11.67 12.55 -5.06
N GLN A 308 12.44 13.58 -4.72
CA GLN A 308 12.60 14.71 -5.62
C GLN A 308 13.10 14.24 -6.97
N SER A 309 12.47 14.69 -8.04
CA SER A 309 12.74 14.23 -9.40
C SER A 309 12.75 15.40 -10.35
N ASP A 310 13.83 15.48 -11.13
CA ASP A 310 14.03 16.42 -12.23
C ASP A 310 13.50 15.86 -13.57
N GLU A 311 12.65 14.80 -13.52
CA GLU A 311 12.07 14.28 -14.76
C GLU A 311 11.38 15.38 -15.57
N PRO A 312 11.51 15.36 -16.91
CA PRO A 312 10.91 16.37 -17.76
C PRO A 312 9.38 16.35 -17.63
N GLU A 313 8.76 17.48 -17.99
CA GLU A 313 7.31 17.59 -18.06
C GLU A 313 6.68 16.43 -18.83
N LEU A 314 5.56 15.97 -18.36
CA LEU A 314 4.76 14.91 -18.97
C LEU A 314 4.31 15.33 -20.39
N SER A 315 4.89 14.74 -21.43
CA SER A 315 4.41 14.98 -22.79
C SER A 315 3.03 14.37 -23.04
N SER A 316 2.26 14.95 -23.97
CA SER A 316 0.96 14.40 -24.34
C SER A 316 1.04 12.95 -24.84
N GLU A 317 2.12 12.60 -25.57
CA GLU A 317 2.35 11.23 -26.05
C GLU A 317 2.60 10.27 -24.88
N HIS A 318 3.45 10.66 -23.92
CA HIS A 318 3.71 9.85 -22.75
C HIS A 318 2.44 9.69 -21.88
N ARG A 319 1.70 10.78 -21.68
CA ARG A 319 0.42 10.72 -20.97
C ARG A 319 -0.59 9.77 -21.63
N GLN A 320 -0.62 9.75 -22.97
CA GLN A 320 -1.51 8.82 -23.71
C GLN A 320 -1.11 7.36 -23.47
N ILE A 321 0.19 7.06 -23.38
CA ILE A 321 0.70 5.72 -23.05
C ILE A 321 0.24 5.32 -21.65
N LEU A 322 0.46 6.18 -20.64
CA LEU A 322 0.02 5.91 -19.28
C LEU A 322 -1.50 5.68 -19.17
N LEU A 323 -2.30 6.46 -19.88
CA LEU A 323 -3.75 6.26 -19.95
C LEU A 323 -4.12 4.90 -20.56
N GLN A 324 -3.40 4.46 -21.59
CA GLN A 324 -3.63 3.15 -22.20
C GLN A 324 -3.24 2.03 -21.23
N ASP A 325 -2.10 2.16 -20.54
CA ASP A 325 -1.65 1.19 -19.54
C ASP A 325 -2.69 1.03 -18.41
N VAL A 326 -3.27 2.13 -17.93
CA VAL A 326 -4.36 2.11 -16.95
C VAL A 326 -5.58 1.36 -17.50
N GLN A 327 -5.95 1.60 -18.75
CA GLN A 327 -7.08 0.90 -19.37
C GLN A 327 -6.85 -0.60 -19.50
N ASP A 328 -5.63 -0.98 -19.83
CA ASP A 328 -5.25 -2.39 -20.01
C ASP A 328 -5.10 -3.11 -18.65
N SER A 329 -4.88 -2.39 -17.57
CA SER A 329 -4.73 -2.95 -16.21
C SER A 329 -6.06 -3.16 -15.47
N ASP A 330 -7.18 -2.56 -15.93
CA ASP A 330 -8.46 -2.68 -15.23
C ASP A 330 -9.17 -4.01 -15.54
N PRO A 331 -9.30 -4.94 -14.56
CA PRO A 331 -9.86 -6.27 -14.79
C PRO A 331 -11.35 -6.26 -15.20
N LYS A 332 -12.05 -5.15 -15.02
CA LYS A 332 -13.48 -5.03 -15.37
C LYS A 332 -13.74 -4.87 -16.86
N ARG A 333 -12.72 -4.57 -17.66
CA ARG A 333 -12.89 -4.30 -19.09
C ARG A 333 -12.75 -5.51 -20.00
N TYR A 334 -12.28 -6.63 -19.45
CA TYR A 334 -12.09 -7.87 -20.20
C TYR A 334 -12.65 -9.04 -19.39
N PRO A 335 -13.85 -9.54 -19.79
CA PRO A 335 -14.40 -10.77 -19.22
C PRO A 335 -13.59 -12.02 -19.64
#